data_41298ce2ec0231fa48600499b5fed5a6
#
_entry.id   41298ce2ec0231fa48600499b5fed5a6
#
_cell.length_a   1.000
_cell.length_b   1.000
_cell.length_c   1.000
_cell.angle_alpha   90.00
_cell.angle_beta   90.00
_cell.angle_gamma   90.00
#
_symmetry.space_group_name_H-M   'P 1'
#
loop_
_entity.id
_entity.type
_entity.pdbx_description
1 polymer ?
#
loop_
_entity_poly.entity_id
_entity_poly.type
_entity_poly.pdbx_seq_one_letter_code
_entity_poly.pdbx_strand_id
1 'polypeptide(L)'
;GVNSFVTTIDGKGDSFKKIKIVEAMDMINDDITKTAQDSYLGKYANSYSNKCLLLTAISSYFGQLKRDGIVSSYSVKLDPDAIREYLKGKGLQATLDDGTVKDVDECSDEEIVTAETGAFVFLTGNVKVLDAIEDIKMPIYI
;
A
#
# COMPACT_ATOMS: atom_id res chain seq x y z
N GLY A 1 -20.44 -1.99 -5.29
CA GLY A 1 -20.26 -1.92 -4.23
C GLY A 1 -20.65 -2.77 -3.05
N VAL A 2 -20.78 -2.12 -1.98
CA VAL A 2 -21.04 -2.75 -0.68
C VAL A 2 -22.36 -3.51 -0.67
N ASN A 3 -23.32 -3.08 -1.44
CA ASN A 3 -24.66 -3.62 -1.43
C ASN A 3 -24.77 -5.11 -1.75
N SER A 4 -23.81 -5.63 -2.50
CA SER A 4 -23.83 -7.04 -2.88
C SER A 4 -23.65 -7.99 -1.70
N PHE A 5 -23.19 -7.50 -0.55
CA PHE A 5 -22.93 -8.33 0.61
C PHE A 5 -24.12 -8.45 1.55
N VAL A 6 -25.12 -7.66 1.35
CA VAL A 6 -26.27 -7.60 2.26
C VAL A 6 -27.09 -8.87 2.22
N THR A 7 -27.02 -9.63 1.15
CA THR A 7 -27.84 -10.80 0.94
C THR A 7 -27.34 -12.08 1.64
N THR A 8 -26.12 -12.06 2.17
CA THR A 8 -25.49 -13.25 2.74
C THR A 8 -25.52 -13.19 4.25
N ILE A 9 -26.68 -13.28 4.84
CA ILE A 9 -26.79 -13.03 6.27
C ILE A 9 -27.10 -14.30 7.03
N ASP A 10 -26.11 -14.83 7.71
CA ASP A 10 -26.32 -15.91 8.67
C ASP A 10 -26.44 -15.34 10.08
N GLY A 11 -25.59 -14.39 10.44
CA GLY A 11 -25.64 -13.71 11.71
C GLY A 11 -25.60 -12.22 11.50
N LYS A 12 -26.56 -11.49 12.03
CA LYS A 12 -26.67 -10.05 11.82
C LYS A 12 -25.40 -9.30 12.26
N GLY A 13 -24.79 -9.72 13.38
CA GLY A 13 -23.57 -9.09 13.88
C GLY A 13 -22.41 -9.27 12.92
N ASP A 14 -22.18 -10.48 12.42
CA ASP A 14 -21.09 -10.79 11.51
C ASP A 14 -21.27 -10.10 10.16
N SER A 15 -22.49 -10.11 9.63
CA SER A 15 -22.80 -9.42 8.38
C SER A 15 -22.61 -7.92 8.49
N PHE A 16 -23.03 -7.34 9.60
CA PHE A 16 -22.86 -5.92 9.86
C PHE A 16 -21.37 -5.56 9.95
N LYS A 17 -20.58 -6.34 10.68
CA LYS A 17 -19.13 -6.16 10.76
C LYS A 17 -18.48 -6.24 9.39
N LYS A 18 -18.84 -7.23 8.58
CA LYS A 18 -18.31 -7.37 7.22
C LYS A 18 -18.60 -6.15 6.36
N ILE A 19 -19.82 -5.64 6.43
CA ILE A 19 -20.19 -4.44 5.69
C ILE A 19 -19.35 -3.25 6.15
N LYS A 20 -19.16 -3.08 7.45
CA LYS A 20 -18.34 -1.99 7.99
C LYS A 20 -16.89 -2.10 7.56
N ILE A 21 -16.34 -3.30 7.55
CA ILE A 21 -14.96 -3.54 7.12
C ILE A 21 -14.81 -3.21 5.63
N VAL A 22 -15.73 -3.67 4.79
CA VAL A 22 -15.70 -3.39 3.35
C VAL A 22 -15.80 -1.89 3.10
N GLU A 23 -16.71 -1.19 3.77
CA GLU A 23 -16.84 0.27 3.65
C GLU A 23 -15.55 0.98 4.04
N ALA A 24 -14.94 0.57 5.15
CA ALA A 24 -13.68 1.16 5.60
C ALA A 24 -12.56 0.90 4.61
N MET A 25 -12.44 -0.31 4.08
CA MET A 25 -11.40 -0.64 3.11
C MET A 25 -11.59 0.10 1.79
N ASP A 26 -12.82 0.26 1.32
CA ASP A 26 -13.12 1.05 0.12
C ASP A 26 -12.73 2.51 0.31
N MET A 27 -13.08 3.08 1.45
CA MET A 27 -12.70 4.45 1.80
C MET A 27 -11.18 4.62 1.85
N ILE A 28 -10.49 3.70 2.51
CA ILE A 28 -9.03 3.73 2.64
C ILE A 28 -8.38 3.66 1.26
N ASN A 29 -8.86 2.77 0.42
CA ASN A 29 -8.32 2.60 -0.93
C ASN A 29 -8.48 3.91 -1.74
N ASP A 30 -9.65 4.52 -1.70
CA ASP A 30 -9.91 5.78 -2.38
C ASP A 30 -9.04 6.91 -1.82
N ASP A 31 -8.92 6.99 -0.52
CA ASP A 31 -8.14 8.03 0.15
C ASP A 31 -6.64 7.91 -0.13
N ILE A 32 -6.11 6.69 -0.15
CA ILE A 32 -4.70 6.48 -0.49
C ILE A 32 -4.44 6.87 -1.93
N THR A 33 -5.32 6.49 -2.85
CA THR A 33 -5.22 6.87 -4.26
C THR A 33 -5.21 8.40 -4.39
N LYS A 34 -6.12 9.07 -3.71
CA LYS A 34 -6.20 10.53 -3.72
C LYS A 34 -4.97 11.18 -3.10
N THR A 35 -4.48 10.66 -1.98
CA THR A 35 -3.26 11.14 -1.33
C THR A 35 -2.07 11.05 -2.29
N ALA A 36 -1.94 9.94 -3.00
CA ALA A 36 -0.88 9.76 -3.99
C ALA A 36 -1.02 10.79 -5.12
N GLN A 37 -2.22 10.97 -5.65
CA GLN A 37 -2.47 11.93 -6.73
C GLN A 37 -2.18 13.37 -6.30
N ASP A 38 -2.64 13.77 -5.12
CA ASP A 38 -2.51 15.14 -4.65
C ASP A 38 -1.09 15.48 -4.19
N SER A 39 -0.39 14.52 -3.60
CA SER A 39 0.87 14.77 -2.92
C SER A 39 2.10 14.32 -3.68
N TYR A 40 1.97 13.46 -4.67
CA TYR A 40 3.11 12.81 -5.30
C TYR A 40 3.07 12.83 -6.82
N LEU A 41 1.95 12.45 -7.43
CA LEU A 41 1.87 12.26 -8.88
C LEU A 41 2.12 13.56 -9.65
N GLY A 42 3.02 13.49 -10.62
CA GLY A 42 3.38 14.64 -11.44
C GLY A 42 4.19 15.73 -10.76
N LYS A 43 4.51 15.56 -9.47
CA LYS A 43 5.25 16.54 -8.69
C LYS A 43 6.69 16.14 -8.42
N TYR A 44 6.95 14.85 -8.34
CA TYR A 44 8.26 14.32 -7.95
C TYR A 44 8.69 13.21 -8.91
N ALA A 45 10.00 13.10 -9.13
CA ALA A 45 10.57 11.93 -9.79
C ALA A 45 10.38 10.70 -8.90
N ASN A 46 10.29 9.52 -9.52
CA ASN A 46 10.08 8.28 -8.78
C ASN A 46 11.38 7.72 -8.21
N SER A 47 12.03 8.49 -7.34
CA SER A 47 13.23 8.08 -6.61
C SER A 47 12.85 7.41 -5.30
N TYR A 48 13.78 6.68 -4.70
CA TYR A 48 13.57 6.09 -3.39
C TYR A 48 13.24 7.15 -2.33
N SER A 49 13.98 8.26 -2.32
CA SER A 49 13.72 9.36 -1.38
C SER A 49 12.30 9.89 -1.51
N ASN A 50 11.83 10.07 -2.73
CA ASN A 50 10.48 10.57 -2.97
C ASN A 50 9.40 9.52 -2.65
N LYS A 51 9.69 8.24 -2.87
CA LYS A 51 8.81 7.15 -2.43
C LYS A 51 8.64 7.17 -0.92
N CYS A 52 9.70 7.48 -0.18
CA CYS A 52 9.64 7.62 1.28
C CYS A 52 8.76 8.80 1.70
N LEU A 53 8.76 9.89 0.93
CA LEU A 53 7.85 11.01 1.18
C LEU A 53 6.38 10.58 1.02
N LEU A 54 6.08 9.85 -0.04
CA LEU A 54 4.74 9.30 -0.25
C LEU A 54 4.35 8.36 0.89
N LEU A 55 5.25 7.47 1.27
CA LEU A 55 5.02 6.55 2.37
C LEU A 55 4.72 7.29 3.67
N THR A 56 5.45 8.36 3.94
CA THR A 56 5.21 9.21 5.12
C THR A 56 3.82 9.85 5.06
N ALA A 57 3.42 10.35 3.92
CA ALA A 57 2.07 10.95 3.76
C ALA A 57 0.97 9.92 4.01
N ILE A 58 1.14 8.71 3.49
CA ILE A 58 0.18 7.62 3.69
C ILE A 58 0.16 7.18 5.15
N SER A 59 1.33 7.07 5.78
CA SER A 59 1.42 6.75 7.22
C SER A 59 0.72 7.80 8.08
N SER A 60 0.85 9.07 7.73
CA SER A 60 0.16 10.16 8.43
C SER A 60 -1.36 10.04 8.29
N TYR A 61 -1.82 9.67 7.11
CA TYR A 61 -3.23 9.39 6.88
C TYR A 61 -3.74 8.27 7.80
N PHE A 62 -3.03 7.16 7.88
CA PHE A 62 -3.40 6.06 8.78
C PHE A 62 -3.34 6.46 10.24
N GLY A 63 -2.37 7.28 10.61
CA GLY A 63 -2.29 7.85 11.97
C GLY A 63 -3.55 8.64 12.32
N GLN A 64 -4.10 9.39 11.36
CA GLN A 64 -5.35 10.11 11.57
C GLN A 64 -6.53 9.16 11.73
N LEU A 65 -6.61 8.13 10.91
CA LEU A 65 -7.66 7.11 11.05
C LEU A 65 -7.62 6.43 12.41
N LYS A 66 -6.43 6.20 12.94
CA LYS A 66 -6.27 5.62 14.27
C LYS A 66 -6.76 6.59 15.35
N ARG A 67 -6.42 7.87 15.25
CA ARG A 67 -6.91 8.89 16.18
C ARG A 67 -8.43 9.03 16.13
N ASP A 68 -9.00 8.87 14.96
CA ASP A 68 -10.46 8.95 14.76
C ASP A 68 -11.18 7.64 15.15
N GLY A 69 -10.44 6.61 15.53
CA GLY A 69 -11.02 5.34 15.96
C GLY A 69 -11.50 4.44 14.83
N ILE A 70 -11.17 4.77 13.57
CA ILE A 70 -11.58 3.97 12.41
C ILE A 70 -10.75 2.70 12.30
N VAL A 71 -9.45 2.79 12.60
CA VAL A 71 -8.57 1.64 12.69
C VAL A 71 -7.94 1.60 14.07
N SER A 72 -7.67 0.41 14.60
CA SER A 72 -7.01 0.27 15.90
C SER A 72 -5.49 0.12 15.78
N SER A 73 -5.02 -0.37 14.64
CA SER A 73 -3.60 -0.44 14.34
C SER A 73 -3.39 -0.45 12.83
N TYR A 74 -2.17 -0.14 12.42
CA TYR A 74 -1.80 -0.15 11.00
C TYR A 74 -0.31 -0.38 10.85
N SER A 75 0.07 -0.90 9.69
CA SER A 75 1.45 -0.86 9.22
C SER A 75 1.42 -0.66 7.70
N VAL A 76 2.38 0.08 7.17
CA VAL A 76 2.52 0.28 5.73
C VAL A 76 4.00 0.44 5.41
N LYS A 77 4.41 -0.16 4.31
CA LYS A 77 5.82 -0.12 3.85
C LYS A 77 5.87 -0.29 2.34
N LEU A 78 7.03 -0.01 1.77
CA LEU A 78 7.31 -0.41 0.40
C LEU A 78 7.36 -1.93 0.33
N ASP A 79 6.84 -2.48 -0.75
CA ASP A 79 6.63 -3.92 -0.91
C ASP A 79 7.82 -4.58 -1.63
N PRO A 80 8.72 -5.24 -0.89
CA PRO A 80 9.88 -5.86 -1.53
C PRO A 80 9.50 -6.99 -2.51
N ASP A 81 8.48 -7.75 -2.17
CA ASP A 81 8.06 -8.88 -3.02
C ASP A 81 7.46 -8.40 -4.34
N ALA A 82 6.63 -7.38 -4.30
CA ALA A 82 6.06 -6.77 -5.50
C ALA A 82 7.13 -6.14 -6.38
N ILE A 83 8.13 -5.50 -5.78
CA ILE A 83 9.26 -4.93 -6.52
C ILE A 83 10.06 -6.03 -7.22
N ARG A 84 10.33 -7.14 -6.54
CA ARG A 84 11.02 -8.29 -7.14
C ARG A 84 10.24 -8.86 -8.31
N GLU A 85 8.94 -9.06 -8.15
CA GLU A 85 8.07 -9.56 -9.22
C GLU A 85 8.09 -8.62 -10.43
N TYR A 86 8.00 -7.32 -10.18
CA TYR A 86 8.02 -6.32 -11.25
C TYR A 86 9.31 -6.40 -12.05
N LEU A 87 10.46 -6.40 -11.36
CA LEU A 87 11.77 -6.41 -12.01
C LEU A 87 12.00 -7.73 -12.76
N LYS A 88 11.66 -8.85 -12.16
CA LYS A 88 11.77 -10.16 -12.82
C LYS A 88 10.86 -10.26 -14.03
N GLY A 89 9.64 -9.77 -13.92
CA GLY A 89 8.70 -9.76 -15.03
C GLY A 89 9.15 -8.93 -16.22
N LYS A 90 9.97 -7.91 -15.97
CA LYS A 90 10.55 -7.06 -17.00
C LYS A 90 11.92 -7.56 -17.47
N GLY A 91 12.46 -8.61 -16.85
CA GLY A 91 13.80 -9.11 -17.17
C GLY A 91 14.91 -8.13 -16.76
N LEU A 92 14.68 -7.34 -15.72
CA LEU A 92 15.61 -6.31 -15.27
C LEU A 92 16.37 -6.72 -14.03
N GLN A 93 17.61 -6.20 -13.90
CA GLN A 93 18.32 -6.23 -12.63
C GLN A 93 17.83 -5.06 -11.76
N ALA A 94 18.15 -5.11 -10.47
CA ALA A 94 17.82 -4.03 -9.55
C ALA A 94 18.87 -2.93 -9.64
N THR A 95 18.44 -1.70 -9.89
CA THR A 95 19.27 -0.49 -9.79
C THR A 95 18.90 0.20 -8.49
N LEU A 96 19.81 0.13 -7.51
CA LEU A 96 19.56 0.63 -6.16
C LEU A 96 19.74 2.15 -6.12
N ASP A 97 19.37 2.77 -5.00
CA ASP A 97 19.41 4.22 -4.83
C ASP A 97 20.83 4.81 -4.85
N ASP A 98 21.84 4.00 -4.54
CA ASP A 98 23.24 4.40 -4.63
C ASP A 98 23.86 4.17 -6.02
N GLY A 99 23.05 3.71 -6.98
CA GLY A 99 23.50 3.41 -8.34
C GLY A 99 24.03 1.99 -8.54
N THR A 100 24.13 1.19 -7.48
CA THR A 100 24.58 -0.19 -7.58
C THR A 100 23.55 -1.02 -8.37
N VAL A 101 24.04 -1.83 -9.31
CA VAL A 101 23.21 -2.74 -10.09
C VAL A 101 23.49 -4.16 -9.61
N LYS A 102 22.44 -4.84 -9.13
CA LYS A 102 22.53 -6.20 -8.61
C LYS A 102 21.44 -7.08 -9.18
N ASP A 103 21.71 -8.37 -9.21
CA ASP A 103 20.66 -9.34 -9.51
C ASP A 103 19.57 -9.25 -8.43
N VAL A 104 18.32 -9.33 -8.87
CA VAL A 104 17.16 -9.24 -7.98
C VAL A 104 17.25 -10.27 -6.85
N ASP A 105 17.67 -11.50 -7.17
CA ASP A 105 17.76 -12.57 -6.18
C ASP A 105 18.91 -12.40 -5.18
N GLU A 106 19.85 -11.51 -5.46
CA GLU A 106 20.97 -11.21 -4.58
C GLU A 106 20.71 -10.02 -3.66
N CYS A 107 19.59 -9.35 -3.83
CA CYS A 107 19.23 -8.20 -3.01
C CYS A 107 18.51 -8.64 -1.74
N SER A 108 18.89 -8.02 -0.61
CA SER A 108 18.10 -8.12 0.62
C SER A 108 16.80 -7.32 0.46
N ASP A 109 15.89 -7.45 1.42
CA ASP A 109 14.66 -6.65 1.42
C ASP A 109 14.97 -5.16 1.55
N GLU A 110 15.95 -4.81 2.38
CA GLU A 110 16.37 -3.43 2.59
C GLU A 110 16.97 -2.83 1.32
N GLU A 111 17.65 -3.62 0.52
CA GLU A 111 18.22 -3.18 -0.75
C GLU A 111 17.16 -3.05 -1.82
N ILE A 112 16.31 -4.07 -1.97
CA ILE A 112 15.35 -4.12 -3.08
C ILE A 112 14.32 -2.98 -3.02
N VAL A 113 13.96 -2.52 -1.83
CA VAL A 113 12.99 -1.43 -1.71
C VAL A 113 13.55 -0.09 -2.22
N THR A 114 14.87 0.03 -2.35
CA THR A 114 15.49 1.23 -2.91
C THR A 114 15.58 1.19 -4.43
N ALA A 115 15.26 0.06 -5.06
CA ALA A 115 15.42 -0.14 -6.49
C ALA A 115 14.46 0.72 -7.31
N GLU A 116 14.91 1.11 -8.49
CA GLU A 116 14.07 1.80 -9.46
C GLU A 116 12.94 0.88 -9.92
N THR A 117 11.74 1.41 -10.01
CA THR A 117 10.54 0.67 -10.37
C THR A 117 9.74 1.38 -11.48
N GLY A 118 10.40 2.14 -12.33
CA GLY A 118 9.74 2.82 -13.44
C GLY A 118 8.64 3.78 -12.96
N ALA A 119 7.44 3.58 -13.44
CA ALA A 119 6.30 4.44 -13.13
C ALA A 119 5.45 3.92 -11.95
N PHE A 120 5.97 2.97 -11.17
CA PHE A 120 5.20 2.37 -10.08
C PHE A 120 5.81 2.62 -8.72
N VAL A 121 4.94 2.76 -7.73
CA VAL A 121 5.30 2.64 -6.31
C VAL A 121 4.49 1.48 -5.75
N PHE A 122 5.18 0.48 -5.21
CA PHE A 122 4.53 -0.71 -4.67
C PHE A 122 4.49 -0.62 -3.15
N LEU A 123 3.29 -0.59 -2.59
CA LEU A 123 3.05 -0.51 -1.15
C LEU A 123 2.35 -1.76 -0.66
N THR A 124 2.66 -2.14 0.56
CA THR A 124 1.97 -3.22 1.27
C THR A 124 1.84 -2.87 2.74
N GLY A 125 0.90 -3.50 3.40
CA GLY A 125 0.71 -3.33 4.81
C GLY A 125 -0.55 -4.02 5.29
N ASN A 126 -0.96 -3.65 6.49
CA ASN A 126 -2.23 -4.13 7.03
C ASN A 126 -2.83 -3.07 7.94
N VAL A 127 -4.14 -3.17 8.11
CA VAL A 127 -4.89 -2.35 9.05
C VAL A 127 -5.82 -3.26 9.85
N LYS A 128 -6.04 -2.92 11.11
CA LYS A 128 -7.03 -3.61 11.93
C LYS A 128 -8.26 -2.72 12.02
N VAL A 129 -9.34 -3.20 11.41
CA VAL A 129 -10.65 -2.54 11.40
C VAL A 129 -11.59 -3.39 12.24
N LEU A 130 -12.17 -2.81 13.28
CA LEU A 130 -12.91 -3.56 14.29
C LEU A 130 -11.98 -4.63 14.87
N ASP A 131 -12.31 -5.90 14.74
CA ASP A 131 -11.48 -7.00 15.26
C ASP A 131 -10.73 -7.74 14.14
N ALA A 132 -10.83 -7.28 12.90
CA ALA A 132 -10.28 -7.97 11.75
C ALA A 132 -9.03 -7.27 11.21
N ILE A 133 -8.02 -8.06 10.88
CA ILE A 133 -6.81 -7.57 10.21
C ILE A 133 -7.01 -7.72 8.71
N GLU A 134 -6.88 -6.62 7.98
CA GLU A 134 -7.02 -6.58 6.54
C GLU A 134 -5.69 -6.23 5.88
N ASP A 135 -5.31 -7.03 4.90
CA ASP A 135 -4.10 -6.78 4.12
C ASP A 135 -4.33 -5.73 3.06
N ILE A 136 -3.31 -4.91 2.83
CA ILE A 136 -3.31 -3.90 1.80
C ILE A 136 -2.16 -4.18 0.86
N LYS A 137 -2.45 -4.25 -0.44
CA LYS A 137 -1.44 -4.29 -1.50
C LYS A 137 -1.83 -3.27 -2.55
N MET A 138 -0.97 -2.30 -2.77
CA MET A 138 -1.29 -1.21 -3.68
C MET A 138 -0.13 -0.91 -4.63
N PRO A 139 -0.22 -1.32 -5.89
CA PRO A 139 0.64 -0.78 -6.94
C PRO A 139 0.07 0.59 -7.34
N ILE A 140 0.85 1.63 -7.12
CA ILE A 140 0.46 2.98 -7.49
C ILE A 140 1.20 3.36 -8.77
N TYR A 141 0.45 3.62 -9.82
CA TYR A 141 0.99 4.10 -11.10
C TYR A 141 1.10 5.61 -11.06
N ILE A 142 2.29 6.09 -11.39
CA ILE A 142 2.57 7.53 -11.43
C ILE A 142 2.68 8.06 -12.83
#